data_68cb693438a9d079c55781209fcc6c16
#
_entry.id   68cb693438a9d079c55781209fcc6c16
#
_cell.length_a   1.000
_cell.length_b   1.000
_cell.length_c   1.000
_cell.angle_alpha   90.00
_cell.angle_beta   90.00
_cell.angle_gamma   90.00
#
_symmetry.space_group_name_H-M   'P 1'
#
loop_
_entity.id
_entity.type
_entity.pdbx_description
1 polymer ?
#
loop_
_entity_poly.entity_id
_entity_poly.type
_entity_poly.pdbx_seq_one_letter_code
_entity_poly.pdbx_strand_id
1 'polypeptide(L)'
;MRDLDEYGALFVHVIAPEDTALVIQLLGRSDKPVRQLRADKDGRADFFYLKPGEFFLRCFIDRNGNEKWDTGNYAEGLQPEEVFYFPQPIQVKAKWDIEQDWNIRNIEVCKQKPLTITKQKPDKKKDIKDRNRQREEEKKKGKSGSSSHNHGGGGSIGRTPGFR
;
A
#
# COMPACT_ATOMS: atom_id res chain seq x y z
N MET A 1 -23.36 19.71 -20.54
CA MET A 1 -23.56 19.72 -19.08
C MET A 1 -24.26 18.42 -18.76
N ARG A 2 -23.77 17.61 -17.79
CA ARG A 2 -24.47 16.37 -17.41
C ARG A 2 -25.58 16.72 -16.45
N ASP A 3 -26.67 15.93 -16.48
CA ASP A 3 -27.80 16.16 -15.59
C ASP A 3 -27.41 15.84 -14.14
N LEU A 4 -27.99 16.56 -13.18
CA LEU A 4 -27.77 16.33 -11.73
C LEU A 4 -28.13 14.91 -11.30
N ASP A 5 -29.03 14.31 -12.04
CA ASP A 5 -29.52 12.95 -11.85
C ASP A 5 -28.45 11.84 -12.07
N GLU A 6 -27.29 12.18 -12.61
CA GLU A 6 -26.18 11.26 -12.85
C GLU A 6 -25.21 11.16 -11.65
N TYR A 7 -25.43 11.95 -10.61
CA TYR A 7 -24.54 12.00 -9.45
C TYR A 7 -25.20 11.42 -8.20
N GLY A 8 -24.35 10.95 -7.27
CA GLY A 8 -24.75 10.58 -5.92
C GLY A 8 -24.10 11.48 -4.88
N ALA A 9 -24.51 11.32 -3.62
CA ALA A 9 -23.88 11.95 -2.48
C ALA A 9 -23.39 10.92 -1.47
N LEU A 10 -22.37 11.30 -0.69
CA LEU A 10 -21.83 10.49 0.39
C LEU A 10 -21.63 11.38 1.62
N PHE A 11 -22.33 11.07 2.67
CA PHE A 11 -22.25 11.69 3.98
C PHE A 11 -21.42 10.81 4.89
N VAL A 12 -20.30 11.32 5.37
CA VAL A 12 -19.40 10.58 6.23
C VAL A 12 -19.41 11.19 7.62
N HIS A 13 -19.67 10.38 8.62
CA HIS A 13 -19.57 10.75 10.02
C HIS A 13 -18.46 9.94 10.67
N VAL A 14 -17.37 10.61 11.02
CA VAL A 14 -16.20 9.98 11.66
C VAL A 14 -16.28 10.17 13.15
N ILE A 15 -16.34 9.06 13.88
CA ILE A 15 -16.31 9.05 15.34
C ILE A 15 -14.85 9.02 15.78
N ALA A 16 -14.37 10.16 16.27
CA ALA A 16 -13.01 10.39 16.76
C ALA A 16 -13.04 10.98 18.16
N PRO A 17 -11.89 11.05 18.87
CA PRO A 17 -11.79 11.79 20.12
C PRO A 17 -12.16 13.27 19.95
N GLU A 18 -12.69 13.86 21.02
CA GLU A 18 -13.05 15.29 21.05
C GLU A 18 -11.86 16.17 20.67
N ASP A 19 -12.15 17.33 20.09
CA ASP A 19 -11.18 18.36 19.65
C ASP A 19 -10.14 17.89 18.62
N THR A 20 -10.43 16.82 17.87
CA THR A 20 -9.52 16.35 16.85
C THR A 20 -9.86 16.97 15.49
N ALA A 21 -8.94 17.74 14.92
CA ALA A 21 -9.08 18.23 13.57
C ALA A 21 -8.86 17.07 12.56
N LEU A 22 -9.92 16.70 11.85
CA LEU A 22 -9.91 15.60 10.91
C LEU A 22 -10.01 16.11 9.48
N VAL A 23 -9.20 15.54 8.62
CA VAL A 23 -9.32 15.71 7.16
C VAL A 23 -9.70 14.37 6.56
N ILE A 24 -10.85 14.35 5.86
CA ILE A 24 -11.39 13.15 5.23
C ILE A 24 -11.09 13.22 3.73
N GLN A 25 -10.50 12.17 3.21
CA GLN A 25 -10.15 12.02 1.80
C GLN A 25 -10.94 10.89 1.17
N LEU A 26 -11.59 11.20 0.06
CA LEU A 26 -12.21 10.22 -0.82
C LEU A 26 -11.16 9.77 -1.84
N LEU A 27 -10.86 8.48 -1.87
CA LEU A 27 -9.83 7.90 -2.72
C LEU A 27 -10.43 7.11 -3.87
N GLY A 28 -9.76 7.14 -5.00
CA GLY A 28 -10.01 6.20 -6.10
C GLY A 28 -9.26 4.87 -5.91
N ARG A 29 -9.37 3.98 -6.88
CA ARG A 29 -8.71 2.64 -6.88
C ARG A 29 -7.18 2.70 -6.82
N SER A 30 -6.57 3.84 -7.11
CA SER A 30 -5.11 4.02 -7.13
C SER A 30 -4.53 4.60 -5.84
N ASP A 31 -5.29 4.65 -4.73
CA ASP A 31 -4.90 5.29 -3.46
C ASP A 31 -4.58 6.79 -3.62
N LYS A 32 -5.13 7.41 -4.66
CA LYS A 32 -5.01 8.86 -4.89
C LYS A 32 -6.26 9.57 -4.42
N PRO A 33 -6.14 10.68 -3.70
CA PRO A 33 -7.29 11.47 -3.30
C PRO A 33 -7.98 12.08 -4.54
N VAL A 34 -9.28 11.83 -4.65
CA VAL A 34 -10.16 12.43 -5.67
C VAL A 34 -10.77 13.71 -5.13
N ARG A 35 -11.14 13.69 -3.86
CA ARG A 35 -11.64 14.84 -3.10
C ARG A 35 -11.15 14.79 -1.68
N GLN A 36 -11.10 15.96 -1.06
CA GLN A 36 -10.70 16.13 0.33
C GLN A 36 -11.59 17.19 0.97
N LEU A 37 -12.01 16.94 2.19
CA LEU A 37 -12.79 17.88 3.00
C LEU A 37 -12.29 17.79 4.45
N ARG A 38 -12.26 18.95 5.10
CA ARG A 38 -12.10 19.04 6.53
C ARG A 38 -13.43 18.69 7.19
N ALA A 39 -13.41 17.81 8.18
CA ALA A 39 -14.60 17.47 8.94
C ALA A 39 -15.01 18.63 9.83
N ASP A 40 -16.30 18.77 10.04
CA ASP A 40 -16.87 19.69 11.02
C ASP A 40 -16.52 19.24 12.46
N LYS A 41 -16.88 20.04 13.45
CA LYS A 41 -16.66 19.73 14.87
C LYS A 41 -17.28 18.40 15.30
N ASP A 42 -18.36 18.01 14.65
CA ASP A 42 -19.06 16.74 14.89
C ASP A 42 -18.44 15.56 14.09
N GLY A 43 -17.32 15.77 13.41
CA GLY A 43 -16.67 14.75 12.60
C GLY A 43 -17.36 14.46 11.25
N ARG A 44 -18.23 15.36 10.77
CA ARG A 44 -18.98 15.18 9.52
C ARG A 44 -18.28 15.79 8.31
N ALA A 45 -18.39 15.11 7.18
CA ALA A 45 -17.98 15.64 5.88
C ALA A 45 -18.92 15.14 4.77
N ASP A 46 -19.46 16.07 3.98
CA ASP A 46 -20.48 15.81 2.98
C ASP A 46 -19.89 15.95 1.58
N PHE A 47 -19.86 14.84 0.86
CA PHE A 47 -19.37 14.79 -0.51
C PHE A 47 -20.54 14.77 -1.49
N PHE A 48 -20.82 15.90 -2.13
CA PHE A 48 -21.86 16.02 -3.15
C PHE A 48 -21.31 15.81 -4.56
N TYR A 49 -22.19 15.53 -5.49
CA TYR A 49 -21.88 15.41 -6.93
C TYR A 49 -20.77 14.39 -7.22
N LEU A 50 -20.87 13.23 -6.59
CA LEU A 50 -19.97 12.12 -6.88
C LEU A 50 -20.43 11.34 -8.10
N LYS A 51 -19.50 11.07 -9.01
CA LYS A 51 -19.79 10.16 -10.12
C LYS A 51 -19.99 8.75 -9.57
N PRO A 52 -20.91 7.97 -10.16
CA PRO A 52 -21.06 6.56 -9.80
C PRO A 52 -19.74 5.80 -9.91
N GLY A 53 -19.44 5.01 -8.91
CA GLY A 53 -18.20 4.26 -8.87
C GLY A 53 -17.84 3.75 -7.48
N GLU A 54 -16.70 3.08 -7.41
CA GLU A 54 -16.13 2.55 -6.19
C GLU A 54 -15.11 3.54 -5.62
N PHE A 55 -15.29 3.88 -4.38
CA PHE A 55 -14.44 4.80 -3.64
C PHE A 55 -13.96 4.17 -2.33
N PHE A 56 -12.85 4.67 -1.84
CA PHE A 56 -12.29 4.32 -0.54
C PHE A 56 -12.18 5.58 0.32
N LEU A 57 -12.26 5.42 1.64
CA LEU A 57 -12.08 6.52 2.56
C LEU A 57 -10.76 6.41 3.31
N ARG A 58 -10.12 7.54 3.48
CA ARG A 58 -8.99 7.75 4.35
C ARG A 58 -9.22 9.02 5.14
N CYS A 59 -8.89 9.03 6.41
CA CYS A 59 -8.81 10.25 7.19
C CYS A 59 -7.46 10.35 7.88
N PHE A 60 -7.04 11.55 8.19
CA PHE A 60 -5.87 11.80 9.01
C PHE A 60 -6.16 12.93 10.01
N ILE A 61 -5.41 12.91 11.10
CA ILE A 61 -5.47 13.94 12.12
C ILE A 61 -4.53 15.07 11.71
N ASP A 62 -5.11 16.20 11.37
CA ASP A 62 -4.39 17.41 10.99
C ASP A 62 -4.05 18.23 12.25
N ARG A 63 -2.82 18.11 12.74
CA ARG A 63 -2.38 18.78 13.97
C ARG A 63 -2.03 20.25 13.79
N ASN A 64 -1.60 20.61 12.60
CA ASN A 64 -1.13 21.96 12.29
C ASN A 64 -2.13 22.80 11.48
N GLY A 65 -3.25 22.22 11.04
CA GLY A 65 -4.32 22.92 10.35
C GLY A 65 -4.00 23.25 8.88
N ASN A 66 -3.04 22.57 8.27
CA ASN A 66 -2.60 22.82 6.89
C ASN A 66 -3.37 22.02 5.84
N GLU A 67 -4.27 21.11 6.26
CA GLU A 67 -5.06 20.20 5.42
C GLU A 67 -4.21 19.26 4.55
N LYS A 68 -2.95 19.06 4.92
CA LYS A 68 -2.01 18.15 4.26
C LYS A 68 -1.48 17.17 5.27
N TRP A 69 -1.36 15.93 4.85
CA TRP A 69 -0.74 14.93 5.69
C TRP A 69 0.76 15.16 5.81
N ASP A 70 1.25 15.29 7.04
CA ASP A 70 2.65 15.50 7.36
C ASP A 70 3.33 14.20 7.80
N THR A 71 4.49 13.94 7.18
CA THR A 71 5.29 12.75 7.47
C THR A 71 6.07 12.83 8.79
N GLY A 72 5.98 13.97 9.47
CA GLY A 72 6.81 14.28 10.63
C GLY A 72 8.23 14.68 10.26
N ASN A 73 9.02 15.03 11.28
CA ASN A 73 10.42 15.42 11.14
C ASN A 73 11.26 14.75 12.22
N TYR A 74 12.13 13.81 11.81
CA TYR A 74 12.98 13.08 12.74
C TYR A 74 13.95 14.00 13.52
N ALA A 75 14.48 15.03 12.85
CA ALA A 75 15.44 15.96 13.47
C ALA A 75 14.80 16.82 14.57
N GLU A 76 13.50 17.08 14.46
CA GLU A 76 12.69 17.83 15.43
C GLU A 76 11.92 16.93 16.39
N GLY A 77 12.05 15.61 16.26
CA GLY A 77 11.31 14.64 17.08
C GLY A 77 9.80 14.62 16.82
N LEU A 78 9.35 15.18 15.69
CA LEU A 78 7.94 15.21 15.33
C LEU A 78 7.51 13.89 14.71
N GLN A 79 6.49 13.27 15.30
CA GLN A 79 5.89 12.06 14.77
C GLN A 79 5.00 12.37 13.55
N PRO A 80 4.90 11.42 12.58
CA PRO A 80 3.94 11.55 11.48
C PRO A 80 2.51 11.70 12.00
N GLU A 81 1.66 12.35 11.22
CA GLU A 81 0.24 12.42 11.51
C GLU A 81 -0.43 11.06 11.36
N GLU A 82 -1.34 10.76 12.27
CA GLU A 82 -2.05 9.48 12.27
C GLU A 82 -3.02 9.39 11.10
N VAL A 83 -2.94 8.28 10.36
CA VAL A 83 -3.76 8.00 9.19
C VAL A 83 -4.61 6.77 9.42
N PHE A 84 -5.89 6.88 9.11
CA PHE A 84 -6.85 5.80 9.24
C PHE A 84 -7.50 5.52 7.89
N TYR A 85 -7.82 4.25 7.63
CA TYR A 85 -8.52 3.82 6.44
C TYR A 85 -9.84 3.15 6.80
N PHE A 86 -10.87 3.44 6.03
CA PHE A 86 -12.11 2.68 6.10
C PHE A 86 -11.91 1.33 5.40
N PRO A 87 -12.21 0.20 6.07
CA PRO A 87 -11.79 -1.12 5.58
C PRO A 87 -12.55 -1.61 4.35
N GLN A 88 -13.69 -1.02 4.05
CA GLN A 88 -14.56 -1.46 2.96
C GLN A 88 -14.63 -0.41 1.83
N PRO A 89 -14.76 -0.85 0.58
CA PRO A 89 -15.08 0.04 -0.52
C PRO A 89 -16.52 0.55 -0.43
N ILE A 90 -16.73 1.80 -0.81
CA ILE A 90 -18.06 2.42 -0.88
C ILE A 90 -18.47 2.51 -2.34
N GLN A 91 -19.62 1.90 -2.66
CA GLN A 91 -20.20 1.92 -4.00
C GLN A 91 -21.18 3.08 -4.10
N VAL A 92 -20.79 4.15 -4.77
CA VAL A 92 -21.66 5.29 -5.05
C VAL A 92 -22.46 5.01 -6.33
N LYS A 93 -23.77 5.15 -6.27
CA LYS A 93 -24.67 5.05 -7.43
C LYS A 93 -25.32 6.40 -7.71
N ALA A 94 -25.75 6.60 -8.95
CA ALA A 94 -26.51 7.79 -9.32
C ALA A 94 -27.81 7.89 -8.51
N LYS A 95 -28.18 9.10 -8.12
CA LYS A 95 -29.37 9.40 -7.30
C LYS A 95 -29.41 8.76 -5.91
N TRP A 96 -28.26 8.24 -5.42
CA TRP A 96 -28.20 7.66 -4.10
C TRP A 96 -27.45 8.56 -3.15
N ASP A 97 -28.05 8.75 -1.99
CA ASP A 97 -27.46 9.38 -0.83
C ASP A 97 -27.02 8.29 0.13
N ILE A 98 -25.74 8.20 0.38
CA ILE A 98 -25.14 7.16 1.23
C ILE A 98 -24.66 7.82 2.52
N GLU A 99 -25.12 7.32 3.65
CA GLU A 99 -24.61 7.69 4.96
C GLU A 99 -23.66 6.61 5.47
N GLN A 100 -22.51 7.04 5.96
CA GLN A 100 -21.48 6.15 6.48
C GLN A 100 -20.95 6.62 7.82
N ASP A 101 -21.27 5.88 8.88
CA ASP A 101 -20.64 6.04 10.18
C ASP A 101 -19.32 5.28 10.22
N TRP A 102 -18.28 5.94 10.71
CA TRP A 102 -16.95 5.37 10.77
C TRP A 102 -16.27 5.65 12.09
N ASN A 103 -16.10 4.62 12.93
CA ASN A 103 -15.26 4.71 14.12
C ASN A 103 -13.83 4.33 13.76
N ILE A 104 -12.91 5.31 13.82
CA ILE A 104 -11.52 5.14 13.41
C ILE A 104 -10.72 4.19 14.31
N ARG A 105 -11.16 3.98 15.55
CA ARG A 105 -10.47 3.13 16.53
C ARG A 105 -11.02 1.71 16.64
N ASN A 106 -12.06 1.39 15.91
CA ASN A 106 -12.72 0.08 15.99
C ASN A 106 -11.85 -1.07 15.45
N ILE A 107 -10.92 -0.78 14.53
CA ILE A 107 -10.04 -1.75 13.90
C ILE A 107 -8.59 -1.28 14.08
N GLU A 108 -7.68 -2.22 14.32
CA GLU A 108 -6.24 -1.93 14.38
C GLU A 108 -5.76 -1.25 13.10
N VAL A 109 -4.98 -0.18 13.23
CA VAL A 109 -4.51 0.65 12.11
C VAL A 109 -3.83 -0.17 11.02
N CYS A 110 -3.07 -1.19 11.39
CA CYS A 110 -2.37 -2.06 10.43
C CYS A 110 -3.31 -2.94 9.57
N LYS A 111 -4.57 -3.14 10.00
CA LYS A 111 -5.57 -3.96 9.32
C LYS A 111 -6.63 -3.13 8.59
N GLN A 112 -6.63 -1.81 8.75
CA GLN A 112 -7.65 -0.94 8.19
C GLN A 112 -7.54 -0.78 6.67
N LYS A 113 -6.31 -0.72 6.13
CA LYS A 113 -6.12 -0.42 4.71
C LYS A 113 -6.59 -1.56 3.82
N PRO A 114 -7.57 -1.33 2.91
CA PRO A 114 -8.03 -2.33 1.97
C PRO A 114 -6.91 -2.85 1.07
N LEU A 115 -6.87 -4.17 0.87
CA LEU A 115 -5.85 -4.82 0.04
C LEU A 115 -5.90 -4.35 -1.43
N THR A 116 -7.07 -3.96 -1.91
CA THR A 116 -7.30 -3.50 -3.29
C THR A 116 -6.53 -2.23 -3.64
N ILE A 117 -6.34 -1.33 -2.66
CA ILE A 117 -5.59 -0.08 -2.83
C ILE A 117 -4.17 -0.16 -2.25
N THR A 118 -3.77 -1.31 -1.72
CA THR A 118 -2.43 -1.50 -1.17
C THR A 118 -1.44 -1.72 -2.32
N LYS A 119 -0.40 -0.88 -2.41
CA LYS A 119 0.65 -1.00 -3.45
C LYS A 119 1.49 -2.28 -3.34
N GLN A 120 1.48 -2.94 -2.18
CA GLN A 120 2.14 -4.21 -2.01
C GLN A 120 1.25 -5.30 -2.60
N LYS A 121 1.60 -5.77 -3.79
CA LYS A 121 0.97 -6.95 -4.37
C LYS A 121 1.15 -8.12 -3.39
N PRO A 122 0.07 -8.81 -2.98
CA PRO A 122 0.15 -9.96 -2.08
C PRO A 122 1.05 -11.08 -2.66
N ASP A 123 1.25 -11.08 -3.98
CA ASP A 123 2.06 -12.07 -4.70
C ASP A 123 3.58 -11.82 -4.63
N LYS A 124 4.04 -10.67 -4.13
CA LYS A 124 5.49 -10.38 -4.05
C LYS A 124 6.27 -11.42 -3.25
N LYS A 125 5.67 -11.97 -2.19
CA LYS A 125 6.29 -13.06 -1.41
C LYS A 125 6.35 -14.36 -2.20
N LYS A 126 5.34 -14.63 -3.04
CA LYS A 126 5.27 -15.80 -3.91
C LYS A 126 6.32 -15.70 -5.02
N ASP A 127 6.38 -14.53 -5.69
CA ASP A 127 7.37 -14.25 -6.74
C ASP A 127 8.82 -14.36 -6.24
N ILE A 128 9.11 -13.89 -5.02
CA ILE A 128 10.44 -14.00 -4.41
C ILE A 128 10.76 -15.45 -4.10
N LYS A 129 9.81 -16.21 -3.57
CA LYS A 129 9.98 -17.63 -3.24
C LYS A 129 10.21 -18.48 -4.50
N ASP A 130 9.45 -18.22 -5.57
CA ASP A 130 9.60 -18.91 -6.85
C ASP A 130 10.92 -18.57 -7.53
N ARG A 131 11.35 -17.31 -7.49
CA ARG A 131 12.65 -16.87 -8.01
C ARG A 131 13.82 -17.47 -7.25
N ASN A 132 13.72 -17.59 -5.93
CA ASN A 132 14.75 -18.22 -5.11
C ASN A 132 14.81 -19.72 -5.39
N ARG A 133 13.66 -20.40 -5.56
CA ARG A 133 13.61 -21.83 -5.95
C ARG A 133 14.25 -22.06 -7.31
N GLN A 134 13.97 -21.24 -8.30
CA GLN A 134 14.60 -21.32 -9.62
C GLN A 134 16.12 -21.17 -9.55
N ARG A 135 16.63 -20.21 -8.76
CA ARG A 135 18.07 -20.04 -8.56
C ARG A 135 18.75 -21.24 -7.87
N GLU A 136 18.06 -21.88 -6.95
CA GLU A 136 18.57 -23.11 -6.30
C GLU A 136 18.58 -24.29 -7.26
N GLU A 137 17.56 -24.45 -8.10
CA GLU A 137 17.50 -25.48 -9.14
C GLU A 137 18.59 -25.29 -10.20
N GLU A 138 18.84 -24.06 -10.63
CA GLU A 138 19.94 -23.74 -11.56
C GLU A 138 21.32 -24.04 -10.95
N LYS A 139 21.53 -23.72 -9.67
CA LYS A 139 22.77 -24.07 -8.97
C LYS A 139 22.98 -25.58 -8.82
N LYS A 140 21.92 -26.36 -8.65
CA LYS A 140 21.98 -27.82 -8.60
C LYS A 140 22.30 -28.42 -9.96
N LYS A 141 21.69 -27.89 -11.04
CA LYS A 141 21.99 -28.32 -12.42
C LYS A 141 23.42 -28.00 -12.84
N GLY A 142 23.95 -26.84 -12.46
CA GLY A 142 25.34 -26.45 -12.73
C GLY A 142 26.39 -27.30 -12.01
N LYS A 143 26.05 -27.89 -10.85
CA LYS A 143 26.94 -28.78 -10.11
C LYS A 143 26.97 -30.21 -10.62
N SER A 144 25.92 -30.69 -11.30
CA SER A 144 25.88 -32.05 -11.85
C SER A 144 26.59 -32.18 -13.21
N GLY A 145 26.96 -31.06 -13.84
CA GLY A 145 27.66 -31.04 -15.15
C GLY A 145 29.20 -31.01 -15.06
N SER A 146 29.79 -30.91 -13.85
CA SER A 146 31.25 -30.76 -13.67
C SER A 146 31.97 -32.02 -13.22
N SER A 147 31.34 -33.19 -13.28
CA SER A 147 31.93 -34.44 -12.73
C SER A 147 32.05 -35.53 -13.80
N SER A 148 32.58 -35.25 -14.96
CA SER A 148 33.05 -36.31 -15.87
C SER A 148 34.02 -35.73 -16.90
N HIS A 149 35.27 -35.60 -16.54
CA HIS A 149 36.40 -35.79 -17.44
C HIS A 149 37.68 -35.79 -16.56
N ASN A 150 37.97 -36.98 -16.05
CA ASN A 150 39.37 -37.34 -15.75
C ASN A 150 39.52 -38.82 -16.06
N HIS A 151 40.00 -39.11 -17.25
CA HIS A 151 40.62 -40.40 -17.56
C HIS A 151 41.84 -40.16 -18.45
N GLY A 152 43.02 -40.32 -17.87
CA GLY A 152 43.96 -41.34 -18.30
C GLY A 152 44.98 -40.92 -19.31
N GLY A 153 46.23 -41.15 -18.97
CA GLY A 153 47.37 -41.28 -19.86
C GLY A 153 48.54 -40.46 -19.36
N GLY A 154 49.52 -40.93 -18.69
CA GLY A 154 50.46 -41.95 -18.87
C GLY A 154 51.70 -41.43 -19.58
N GLY A 155 52.87 -41.45 -18.96
CA GLY A 155 54.17 -41.33 -19.67
C GLY A 155 55.05 -40.19 -19.14
N SER A 156 55.85 -40.38 -18.13
CA SER A 156 57.24 -40.90 -18.15
C SER A 156 58.31 -39.92 -18.63
N ILE A 157 59.29 -39.72 -17.73
CA ILE A 157 60.74 -39.50 -17.95
C ILE A 157 61.21 -38.04 -18.13
N GLY A 158 61.98 -37.55 -17.17
CA GLY A 158 63.36 -37.33 -17.42
C GLY A 158 63.93 -36.00 -16.92
N ARG A 159 64.74 -36.12 -15.85
CA ARG A 159 66.01 -35.43 -15.59
C ARG A 159 66.08 -33.92 -15.32
N THR A 160 66.47 -33.67 -14.11
CA THR A 160 67.36 -32.61 -13.60
C THR A 160 68.62 -32.44 -14.46
N PRO A 161 69.52 -31.45 -14.22
CA PRO A 161 69.66 -30.45 -13.16
C PRO A 161 70.22 -29.09 -13.67
N GLY A 162 70.41 -28.16 -12.77
CA GLY A 162 71.57 -27.34 -12.77
C GLY A 162 71.45 -25.80 -12.68
N PHE A 163 71.87 -25.29 -11.57
CA PHE A 163 72.74 -24.12 -11.35
C PHE A 163 72.41 -22.78 -12.03
N ARG A 164 72.15 -21.77 -11.39
CA ARG A 164 72.87 -20.80 -10.53
C ARG A 164 71.94 -19.71 -10.06
#